data_2bb5ce954c2bd25f422f96d04f9df5aa
#
_entry.id   2bb5ce954c2bd25f422f96d04f9df5aa
#
_cell.length_a   1.000
_cell.length_b   1.000
_cell.length_c   1.000
_cell.angle_alpha   90.00
_cell.angle_beta   90.00
_cell.angle_gamma   90.00
#
_symmetry.space_group_name_H-M   'P 1'
#
loop_
_entity.id
_entity.type
_entity.pdbx_description
1 polymer ?
#
loop_
_entity_poly.entity_id
_entity_poly.type
_entity_poly.pdbx_seq_one_letter_code
_entity_poly.pdbx_strand_id
1 'polypeptide(L)'
;MDRLTELSKEISYALRHAPWEYELEMDEEGWVPIEQLLDALHRKNDWKSITQEDIQQMIDISEKKRHEIVGSRIRAFYGHSIPMKISKIQSKPPEILYHGTARRFMESIMKNGLSPQSRQYVHLSQDVETAQNEGKRHDDKPYILRIDSLRAWNDGISFYYGNEKVWLADTVPSIYIKEL
;
A
#
# COMPACT_ATOMS: atom_id res chain seq x y z
N MET A 1 7.72 -15.97 14.50
CA MET A 1 7.73 -15.22 13.21
C MET A 1 9.06 -15.53 12.53
N ASP A 2 9.03 -15.86 11.26
CA ASP A 2 10.27 -16.16 10.56
C ASP A 2 11.09 -14.90 10.25
N ARG A 3 12.39 -15.11 9.98
CA ARG A 3 13.34 -14.01 9.75
C ARG A 3 12.97 -13.13 8.56
N LEU A 4 12.45 -13.70 7.47
CA LEU A 4 12.09 -12.92 6.29
C LEU A 4 10.84 -12.07 6.53
N THR A 5 9.89 -12.54 7.32
CA THR A 5 8.74 -11.75 7.75
C THR A 5 9.17 -10.57 8.62
N GLU A 6 10.09 -10.78 9.53
CA GLU A 6 10.67 -9.71 10.36
C GLU A 6 11.39 -8.67 9.50
N LEU A 7 12.18 -9.15 8.53
CA LEU A 7 12.88 -8.26 7.59
C LEU A 7 11.89 -7.42 6.78
N SER A 8 10.81 -8.03 6.29
CA SER A 8 9.77 -7.33 5.55
C SER A 8 9.12 -6.21 6.37
N LYS A 9 8.88 -6.47 7.66
CA LYS A 9 8.33 -5.46 8.58
C LYS A 9 9.32 -4.32 8.81
N GLU A 10 10.58 -4.63 9.01
CA GLU A 10 11.64 -3.62 9.21
C GLU A 10 11.76 -2.72 7.99
N ILE A 11 11.83 -3.31 6.80
CA ILE A 11 11.94 -2.58 5.54
C ILE A 11 10.67 -1.76 5.27
N SER A 12 9.49 -2.31 5.55
CA SER A 12 8.22 -1.56 5.42
C SER A 12 8.21 -0.34 6.34
N TYR A 13 8.67 -0.48 7.58
CA TYR A 13 8.77 0.64 8.50
C TYR A 13 9.71 1.73 7.96
N ALA A 14 10.88 1.33 7.50
CA ALA A 14 11.86 2.27 6.95
C ALA A 14 11.33 3.01 5.73
N LEU A 15 10.72 2.30 4.78
CA LEU A 15 10.30 2.87 3.51
C LEU A 15 8.96 3.60 3.55
N ARG A 16 8.06 3.20 4.45
CA ARG A 16 6.72 3.78 4.53
C ARG A 16 6.56 4.85 5.58
N HIS A 17 7.27 4.73 6.71
CA HIS A 17 6.95 5.50 7.90
C HIS A 17 8.09 6.34 8.44
N ALA A 18 9.33 5.88 8.34
CA ALA A 18 10.45 6.53 9.01
C ALA A 18 11.77 6.49 8.23
N PRO A 19 11.79 6.95 6.97
CA PRO A 19 13.04 6.93 6.20
C PRO A 19 14.18 7.73 6.87
N TRP A 20 13.84 8.79 7.63
CA TRP A 20 14.82 9.61 8.35
C TRP A 20 15.55 8.82 9.45
N GLU A 21 14.92 7.82 10.06
CA GLU A 21 15.58 6.99 11.07
C GLU A 21 16.67 6.09 10.45
N TYR A 22 16.60 5.87 9.15
CA TYR A 22 17.50 5.00 8.39
C TYR A 22 18.43 5.82 7.48
N GLU A 23 18.38 7.15 7.59
CA GLU A 23 19.17 8.09 6.77
C GLU A 23 18.99 7.83 5.26
N LEU A 24 17.74 7.59 4.83
CA LEU A 24 17.42 7.31 3.43
C LEU A 24 17.06 8.57 2.67
N GLU A 25 17.61 8.70 1.48
CA GLU A 25 17.25 9.77 0.53
C GLU A 25 16.15 9.24 -0.39
N MET A 26 14.91 9.64 -0.13
CA MET A 26 13.74 9.17 -0.85
C MET A 26 13.28 10.19 -1.88
N ASP A 27 13.04 9.75 -3.12
CA ASP A 27 12.52 10.62 -4.16
C ASP A 27 10.98 10.70 -4.13
N GLU A 28 10.42 11.46 -5.05
CA GLU A 28 8.96 11.70 -5.13
C GLU A 28 8.13 10.42 -5.35
N GLU A 29 8.73 9.40 -5.93
CA GLU A 29 8.07 8.12 -6.22
C GLU A 29 8.32 7.07 -5.12
N GLY A 30 9.04 7.43 -4.07
CA GLY A 30 9.35 6.56 -2.96
C GLY A 30 10.61 5.71 -3.12
N TRP A 31 11.37 5.93 -4.19
CA TRP A 31 12.61 5.21 -4.42
C TRP A 31 13.73 5.69 -3.48
N VAL A 32 14.48 4.73 -2.94
CA VAL A 32 15.72 5.01 -2.21
C VAL A 32 16.84 4.16 -2.80
N PRO A 33 18.10 4.62 -2.73
CA PRO A 33 19.23 3.76 -3.08
C PRO A 33 19.28 2.55 -2.15
N ILE A 34 19.34 1.34 -2.71
CA ILE A 34 19.34 0.13 -1.90
C ILE A 34 20.57 0.05 -1.00
N GLU A 35 21.70 0.63 -1.41
CA GLU A 35 22.90 0.69 -0.59
C GLU A 35 22.68 1.45 0.72
N GLN A 36 21.91 2.54 0.69
CA GLN A 36 21.57 3.29 1.90
C GLN A 36 20.75 2.45 2.86
N LEU A 37 19.78 1.68 2.35
CA LEU A 37 19.00 0.78 3.17
C LEU A 37 19.87 -0.31 3.77
N LEU A 38 20.74 -0.93 2.98
CA LEU A 38 21.67 -1.96 3.47
C LEU A 38 22.61 -1.40 4.55
N ASP A 39 23.19 -0.23 4.33
CA ASP A 39 24.06 0.41 5.32
C ASP A 39 23.33 0.64 6.64
N ALA A 40 22.08 1.11 6.57
CA ALA A 40 21.26 1.34 7.75
C ALA A 40 20.94 0.01 8.48
N LEU A 41 20.59 -1.03 7.74
CA LEU A 41 20.32 -2.36 8.31
C LEU A 41 21.57 -2.96 8.96
N HIS A 42 22.74 -2.80 8.33
CA HIS A 42 24.00 -3.34 8.85
C HIS A 42 24.42 -2.71 10.18
N ARG A 43 23.90 -1.55 10.54
CA ARG A 43 24.12 -0.93 11.84
C ARG A 43 23.31 -1.59 12.96
N LYS A 44 22.33 -2.40 12.61
CA LYS A 44 21.47 -3.12 13.58
C LYS A 44 22.00 -4.55 13.77
N ASN A 45 22.05 -5.00 15.02
CA ASN A 45 22.60 -6.32 15.34
C ASN A 45 21.94 -7.47 14.59
N ASP A 46 20.61 -7.41 14.43
CA ASP A 46 19.85 -8.48 13.79
C ASP A 46 20.09 -8.58 12.29
N TRP A 47 20.58 -7.50 11.67
CA TRP A 47 20.66 -7.39 10.20
C TRP A 47 22.08 -7.15 9.66
N LYS A 48 23.10 -7.40 10.47
CA LYS A 48 24.51 -7.13 10.09
C LYS A 48 24.96 -7.84 8.82
N SER A 49 24.40 -9.00 8.52
CA SER A 49 24.81 -9.84 7.40
C SER A 49 23.79 -9.88 6.25
N ILE A 50 22.75 -9.05 6.30
CA ILE A 50 21.74 -9.00 5.25
C ILE A 50 22.35 -8.48 3.95
N THR A 51 22.04 -9.17 2.85
CA THR A 51 22.49 -8.80 1.50
C THR A 51 21.32 -8.37 0.64
N GLN A 52 21.62 -7.79 -0.51
CA GLN A 52 20.58 -7.46 -1.49
C GLN A 52 19.82 -8.71 -1.96
N GLU A 53 20.52 -9.84 -2.09
CA GLU A 53 19.91 -11.12 -2.46
C GLU A 53 18.90 -11.59 -1.40
N ASP A 54 19.19 -11.38 -0.13
CA ASP A 54 18.26 -11.70 0.96
C ASP A 54 16.98 -10.87 0.86
N ILE A 55 17.12 -9.59 0.53
CA ILE A 55 15.96 -8.70 0.34
C ILE A 55 15.16 -9.14 -0.89
N GLN A 56 15.84 -9.48 -1.98
CA GLN A 56 15.15 -9.98 -3.17
C GLN A 56 14.40 -11.28 -2.88
N GLN A 57 15.01 -12.19 -2.14
CA GLN A 57 14.35 -13.44 -1.72
C GLN A 57 13.10 -13.14 -0.87
N MET A 58 13.19 -12.20 0.06
CA MET A 58 12.07 -11.79 0.88
C MET A 58 10.91 -11.28 -0.01
N ILE A 59 11.21 -10.48 -1.02
CA ILE A 59 10.22 -9.98 -1.97
C ILE A 59 9.61 -11.13 -2.77
N ASP A 60 10.43 -12.03 -3.29
CA ASP A 60 9.99 -13.12 -4.18
C ASP A 60 9.07 -14.11 -3.49
N ILE A 61 9.33 -14.44 -2.22
CA ILE A 61 8.52 -15.41 -1.49
C ILE A 61 7.31 -14.81 -0.80
N SER A 62 7.20 -13.49 -0.71
CA SER A 62 6.06 -12.82 -0.09
C SER A 62 4.80 -12.99 -0.93
N GLU A 63 3.71 -13.42 -0.30
CA GLU A 63 2.41 -13.52 -0.99
C GLU A 63 1.92 -12.16 -1.46
N LYS A 64 2.11 -11.13 -0.62
CA LYS A 64 1.79 -9.74 -0.98
C LYS A 64 3.05 -9.04 -1.45
N LYS A 65 3.02 -8.50 -2.64
CA LYS A 65 4.14 -7.72 -3.19
C LYS A 65 4.06 -6.30 -2.65
N ARG A 66 4.79 -6.06 -1.55
CA ARG A 66 4.83 -4.75 -0.87
C ARG A 66 5.97 -3.87 -1.34
N HIS A 67 7.02 -4.46 -1.88
CA HIS A 67 8.25 -3.77 -2.26
C HIS A 67 8.70 -4.22 -3.64
N GLU A 68 9.49 -3.37 -4.30
CA GLU A 68 10.19 -3.75 -5.53
C GLU A 68 11.60 -3.19 -5.57
N ILE A 69 12.47 -3.93 -6.23
CA ILE A 69 13.85 -3.51 -6.54
C ILE A 69 13.94 -3.36 -8.05
N VAL A 70 14.41 -2.20 -8.50
CA VAL A 70 14.72 -1.94 -9.89
C VAL A 70 16.13 -1.37 -9.97
N GLY A 71 17.07 -2.16 -10.51
CA GLY A 71 18.49 -1.77 -10.55
C GLY A 71 19.07 -1.61 -9.14
N SER A 72 19.53 -0.42 -8.82
CA SER A 72 20.12 -0.08 -7.52
C SER A 72 19.16 0.60 -6.56
N ARG A 73 17.85 0.60 -6.85
CA ARG A 73 16.83 1.29 -6.05
C ARG A 73 15.77 0.32 -5.54
N ILE A 74 15.21 0.66 -4.39
CA ILE A 74 14.11 -0.08 -3.77
C ILE A 74 13.01 0.91 -3.35
N ARG A 75 11.75 0.47 -3.41
CA ARG A 75 10.63 1.23 -2.85
C ARG A 75 9.53 0.33 -2.32
N ALA A 76 8.69 0.90 -1.46
CA ALA A 76 7.39 0.31 -1.15
C ALA A 76 6.39 0.76 -2.21
N PHE A 77 5.48 -0.13 -2.60
CA PHE A 77 4.45 0.21 -3.60
C PHE A 77 3.40 1.17 -3.06
N TYR A 78 3.05 1.08 -1.77
CA TYR A 78 1.96 1.85 -1.15
C TYR A 78 2.08 1.84 0.37
N GLY A 79 1.16 2.52 1.03
CA GLY A 79 1.07 2.48 2.50
C GLY A 79 1.94 3.51 3.22
N HIS A 80 2.42 4.50 2.50
CA HIS A 80 3.27 5.57 3.06
C HIS A 80 2.48 6.47 4.00
N SER A 81 3.10 6.83 5.13
CA SER A 81 2.57 7.82 6.09
C SER A 81 3.48 9.04 6.27
N ILE A 82 4.56 9.11 5.51
CA ILE A 82 5.51 10.23 5.56
C ILE A 82 4.84 11.55 5.14
N PRO A 83 5.37 12.73 5.55
CA PRO A 83 4.75 14.02 5.22
C PRO A 83 4.64 14.31 3.73
N MET A 84 5.61 13.86 2.93
CA MET A 84 5.60 14.04 1.48
C MET A 84 4.73 12.95 0.83
N LYS A 85 3.69 13.37 0.08
CA LYS A 85 2.84 12.42 -0.64
C LYS A 85 3.63 11.79 -1.80
N ILE A 86 3.66 10.46 -1.83
CA ILE A 86 4.33 9.70 -2.89
C ILE A 86 3.51 9.79 -4.17
N SER A 87 4.12 10.25 -5.25
CA SER A 87 3.49 10.37 -6.55
C SER A 87 3.27 9.00 -7.19
N LYS A 88 2.09 8.81 -7.77
CA LYS A 88 1.74 7.61 -8.52
C LYS A 88 1.27 7.98 -9.92
N ILE A 89 1.51 7.08 -10.87
CA ILE A 89 1.06 7.28 -12.25
C ILE A 89 -0.39 6.79 -12.35
N GLN A 90 -1.25 7.63 -12.92
CA GLN A 90 -2.65 7.27 -13.16
C GLN A 90 -2.73 6.06 -14.08
N SER A 91 -3.62 5.14 -13.76
CA SER A 91 -3.84 3.92 -14.53
C SER A 91 -5.34 3.62 -14.60
N LYS A 92 -5.78 3.12 -15.75
CA LYS A 92 -7.16 2.71 -15.93
C LYS A 92 -7.46 1.50 -15.05
N PRO A 93 -8.43 1.58 -14.13
CA PRO A 93 -8.73 0.48 -13.22
C PRO A 93 -9.54 -0.63 -13.92
N PRO A 94 -9.65 -1.82 -13.29
CA PRO A 94 -10.61 -2.81 -13.73
C PRO A 94 -12.04 -2.29 -13.58
N GLU A 95 -13.00 -3.02 -14.10
CA GLU A 95 -14.42 -2.61 -14.06
C GLU A 95 -14.91 -2.38 -12.64
N ILE A 96 -14.56 -3.30 -11.73
CA ILE A 96 -15.00 -3.30 -10.34
C ILE A 96 -13.79 -3.45 -9.43
N LEU A 97 -13.78 -2.67 -8.35
CA LEU A 97 -12.86 -2.84 -7.21
C LEU A 97 -13.67 -3.00 -5.94
N TYR A 98 -13.00 -3.39 -4.86
CA TYR A 98 -13.65 -3.66 -3.58
C TYR A 98 -12.94 -2.92 -2.45
N HIS A 99 -13.67 -2.64 -1.39
CA HIS A 99 -13.11 -2.00 -0.20
C HIS A 99 -13.74 -2.63 1.05
N GLY A 100 -12.90 -3.15 1.94
CA GLY A 100 -13.33 -3.67 3.24
C GLY A 100 -13.25 -2.58 4.29
N THR A 101 -14.31 -2.38 5.04
CA THR A 101 -14.37 -1.32 6.04
C THR A 101 -15.06 -1.79 7.32
N ALA A 102 -14.80 -1.08 8.42
CA ALA A 102 -15.50 -1.31 9.67
C ALA A 102 -16.96 -0.83 9.57
N ARG A 103 -17.86 -1.54 10.27
CA ARG A 103 -19.30 -1.20 10.28
C ARG A 103 -19.56 0.24 10.72
N ARG A 104 -18.79 0.75 11.66
CA ARG A 104 -18.95 2.11 12.18
C ARG A 104 -18.74 3.22 11.15
N PHE A 105 -18.09 2.91 10.03
CA PHE A 105 -17.82 3.91 8.98
C PHE A 105 -18.85 3.91 7.85
N MET A 106 -19.76 2.94 7.81
CA MET A 106 -20.69 2.78 6.68
C MET A 106 -21.54 4.02 6.44
N GLU A 107 -22.12 4.60 7.48
CA GLU A 107 -22.97 5.79 7.32
C GLU A 107 -22.19 6.95 6.70
N SER A 108 -20.99 7.21 7.20
CA SER A 108 -20.13 8.27 6.67
C SER A 108 -19.72 8.02 5.22
N ILE A 109 -19.36 6.78 4.91
CA ILE A 109 -18.93 6.42 3.55
C ILE A 109 -20.07 6.56 2.55
N MET A 110 -21.26 6.09 2.90
CA MET A 110 -22.42 6.17 1.99
C MET A 110 -22.90 7.61 1.79
N LYS A 111 -22.57 8.49 2.72
CA LYS A 111 -22.90 9.93 2.62
C LYS A 111 -21.79 10.72 1.93
N ASN A 112 -20.54 10.50 2.29
CA ASN A 112 -19.41 11.35 1.92
C ASN A 112 -18.42 10.70 0.96
N GLY A 113 -18.54 9.38 0.69
CA GLY A 113 -17.58 8.63 -0.10
C GLY A 113 -16.37 8.19 0.70
N LEU A 114 -15.38 7.62 0.00
CA LEU A 114 -14.13 7.18 0.59
C LEU A 114 -13.07 8.27 0.50
N SER A 115 -12.34 8.48 1.59
CA SER A 115 -11.19 9.38 1.65
C SER A 115 -10.01 8.64 2.29
N PRO A 116 -8.76 9.11 2.08
CA PRO A 116 -7.57 8.39 2.55
C PRO A 116 -7.44 8.24 4.07
N GLN A 117 -8.06 9.10 4.85
CA GLN A 117 -7.90 9.17 6.31
C GLN A 117 -6.42 9.42 6.67
N SER A 118 -5.80 8.51 7.45
CA SER A 118 -4.39 8.62 7.83
C SER A 118 -3.41 8.17 6.73
N ARG A 119 -3.91 7.54 5.68
CA ARG A 119 -3.09 7.09 4.54
C ARG A 119 -2.98 8.19 3.48
N GLN A 120 -2.05 8.02 2.54
CA GLN A 120 -1.88 8.98 1.44
C GLN A 120 -2.94 8.80 0.34
N TYR A 121 -3.43 7.58 0.18
CA TYR A 121 -4.42 7.20 -0.82
C TYR A 121 -5.49 6.30 -0.21
N VAL A 122 -6.67 6.30 -0.81
CA VAL A 122 -7.69 5.27 -0.56
C VAL A 122 -7.14 3.96 -1.11
N HIS A 123 -7.17 2.89 -0.31
CA HIS A 123 -6.76 1.55 -0.73
C HIS A 123 -7.98 0.75 -1.17
N LEU A 124 -7.91 0.20 -2.37
CA LEU A 124 -8.95 -0.62 -2.97
C LEU A 124 -8.38 -1.99 -3.30
N SER A 125 -9.22 -3.00 -3.29
CA SER A 125 -8.81 -4.38 -3.49
C SER A 125 -9.32 -4.92 -4.83
N GLN A 126 -8.50 -5.73 -5.48
CA GLN A 126 -8.84 -6.35 -6.76
C GLN A 126 -9.94 -7.41 -6.60
N ASP A 127 -10.04 -8.06 -5.43
CA ASP A 127 -10.96 -9.14 -5.15
C ASP A 127 -11.58 -9.02 -3.75
N VAL A 128 -12.67 -9.77 -3.54
CA VAL A 128 -13.42 -9.75 -2.28
C VAL A 128 -12.60 -10.30 -1.11
N GLU A 129 -11.83 -11.37 -1.33
CA GLU A 129 -11.02 -11.96 -0.28
C GLU A 129 -10.00 -10.96 0.29
N THR A 130 -9.30 -10.26 -0.60
CA THR A 130 -8.34 -9.22 -0.19
C THR A 130 -9.05 -8.11 0.59
N ALA A 131 -10.23 -7.68 0.13
CA ALA A 131 -11.01 -6.65 0.82
C ALA A 131 -11.47 -7.12 2.22
N GLN A 132 -11.89 -8.38 2.34
CA GLN A 132 -12.28 -8.96 3.64
C GLN A 132 -11.10 -8.98 4.61
N ASN A 133 -9.92 -9.40 4.15
CA ASN A 133 -8.72 -9.44 4.98
C ASN A 133 -8.31 -8.04 5.45
N GLU A 134 -8.44 -7.03 4.58
CA GLU A 134 -8.19 -5.64 4.96
C GLU A 134 -9.22 -5.14 5.98
N GLY A 135 -10.50 -5.41 5.75
CA GLY A 135 -11.58 -5.00 6.64
C GLY A 135 -11.47 -5.64 8.02
N LYS A 136 -11.03 -6.88 8.11
CA LYS A 136 -10.86 -7.60 9.39
C LYS A 136 -9.80 -6.98 10.30
N ARG A 137 -8.90 -6.17 9.77
CA ARG A 137 -7.94 -5.44 10.60
C ARG A 137 -8.62 -4.36 11.44
N HIS A 138 -9.81 -3.94 11.05
CA HIS A 138 -10.53 -2.82 11.69
C HIS A 138 -11.83 -3.25 12.36
N ASP A 139 -12.40 -4.38 11.95
CA ASP A 139 -13.66 -4.91 12.49
C ASP A 139 -13.70 -6.42 12.24
N ASP A 140 -14.12 -7.21 13.22
CA ASP A 140 -14.25 -8.66 13.09
C ASP A 140 -15.36 -9.08 12.11
N LYS A 141 -16.29 -8.16 11.84
CA LYS A 141 -17.40 -8.35 10.88
C LYS A 141 -17.43 -7.17 9.91
N PRO A 142 -16.43 -7.04 9.03
CA PRO A 142 -16.36 -5.89 8.13
C PRO A 142 -17.44 -5.93 7.08
N TYR A 143 -17.84 -4.76 6.61
CA TYR A 143 -18.60 -4.62 5.37
C TYR A 143 -17.65 -4.60 4.18
N ILE A 144 -18.10 -5.20 3.09
CA ILE A 144 -17.41 -5.14 1.79
C ILE A 144 -18.21 -4.22 0.88
N LEU A 145 -17.52 -3.25 0.32
CA LEU A 145 -18.09 -2.30 -0.62
C LEU A 145 -17.66 -2.67 -2.04
N ARG A 146 -18.58 -2.54 -2.96
CA ARG A 146 -18.31 -2.66 -4.39
C ARG A 146 -18.13 -1.26 -4.96
N ILE A 147 -17.04 -1.05 -5.67
CA ILE A 147 -16.70 0.22 -6.29
C ILE A 147 -16.83 0.09 -7.80
N ASP A 148 -17.66 0.95 -8.40
CA ASP A 148 -17.84 1.06 -9.85
C ASP A 148 -16.64 1.84 -10.44
N SER A 149 -15.47 1.24 -10.38
CA SER A 149 -14.19 1.92 -10.63
C SER A 149 -14.04 2.37 -12.09
N LEU A 150 -14.42 1.56 -13.05
CA LEU A 150 -14.32 1.94 -14.47
C LEU A 150 -15.26 3.11 -14.80
N ARG A 151 -16.47 3.08 -14.27
CA ARG A 151 -17.41 4.19 -14.43
C ARG A 151 -16.84 5.47 -13.80
N ALA A 152 -16.31 5.37 -12.60
CA ALA A 152 -15.66 6.50 -11.92
C ALA A 152 -14.49 7.04 -12.73
N TRP A 153 -13.65 6.17 -13.27
CA TRP A 153 -12.54 6.56 -14.14
C TRP A 153 -13.03 7.34 -15.38
N ASN A 154 -14.07 6.82 -16.04
CA ASN A 154 -14.64 7.48 -17.20
C ASN A 154 -15.25 8.85 -16.87
N ASP A 155 -15.69 9.03 -15.63
CA ASP A 155 -16.23 10.31 -15.13
C ASP A 155 -15.15 11.25 -14.59
N GLY A 156 -13.87 10.86 -14.66
CA GLY A 156 -12.76 11.73 -14.31
C GLY A 156 -12.11 11.48 -12.94
N ILE A 157 -12.51 10.42 -12.22
CA ILE A 157 -11.88 10.06 -10.94
C ILE A 157 -10.54 9.38 -11.21
N SER A 158 -9.50 9.81 -10.52
CA SER A 158 -8.15 9.28 -10.70
C SER A 158 -7.94 8.00 -9.90
N PHE A 159 -7.40 6.99 -10.56
CA PHE A 159 -6.98 5.74 -9.97
C PHE A 159 -5.52 5.48 -10.28
N TYR A 160 -4.85 4.73 -9.42
CA TYR A 160 -3.42 4.43 -9.54
C TYR A 160 -3.19 2.95 -9.23
N TYR A 161 -2.28 2.34 -9.96
CA TYR A 161 -1.91 0.95 -9.71
C TYR A 161 -1.03 0.86 -8.47
N GLY A 162 -1.43 0.07 -7.49
CA GLY A 162 -0.61 -0.22 -6.30
C GLY A 162 0.24 -1.46 -6.51
N ASN A 163 -0.40 -2.60 -6.61
CA ASN A 163 0.21 -3.87 -7.00
C ASN A 163 -0.87 -4.77 -7.61
N GLU A 164 -0.58 -6.04 -7.81
CA GLU A 164 -1.50 -7.00 -8.44
C GLU A 164 -2.84 -7.18 -7.70
N LYS A 165 -2.90 -6.82 -6.39
CA LYS A 165 -4.11 -6.95 -5.57
C LYS A 165 -4.64 -5.64 -5.04
N VAL A 166 -3.85 -4.57 -5.11
CA VAL A 166 -4.18 -3.28 -4.50
C VAL A 166 -4.16 -2.17 -5.55
N TRP A 167 -5.24 -1.41 -5.59
CA TRP A 167 -5.37 -0.18 -6.36
C TRP A 167 -5.51 1.00 -5.41
N LEU A 168 -5.19 2.19 -5.90
CA LEU A 168 -5.20 3.41 -5.11
C LEU A 168 -6.07 4.46 -5.79
N ALA A 169 -6.67 5.34 -4.97
CA ALA A 169 -7.42 6.50 -5.46
C ALA A 169 -7.22 7.66 -4.49
N ASP A 170 -7.38 8.89 -4.98
CA ASP A 170 -7.36 10.06 -4.10
C ASP A 170 -8.62 10.10 -3.23
N THR A 171 -9.77 9.96 -3.85
CA THR A 171 -11.08 9.85 -3.21
C THR A 171 -11.99 9.02 -4.10
N VAL A 172 -13.07 8.48 -3.54
CA VAL A 172 -14.10 7.80 -4.31
C VAL A 172 -15.46 8.35 -3.87
N PRO A 173 -16.15 9.13 -4.74
CA PRO A 173 -17.49 9.63 -4.41
C PRO A 173 -18.49 8.51 -4.15
N SER A 174 -19.44 8.77 -3.26
CA SER A 174 -20.42 7.75 -2.82
C SER A 174 -21.31 7.20 -3.96
N ILE A 175 -21.50 7.95 -5.02
CA ILE A 175 -22.31 7.50 -6.16
C ILE A 175 -21.74 6.26 -6.87
N TYR A 176 -20.46 5.97 -6.68
CA TYR A 176 -19.78 4.80 -7.26
C TYR A 176 -19.66 3.64 -6.27
N ILE A 177 -20.27 3.78 -5.10
CA ILE A 177 -20.10 2.82 -3.99
C ILE A 177 -21.42 2.14 -3.69
N LYS A 178 -21.39 0.81 -3.60
CA LYS A 178 -22.54 -0.01 -3.17
C LYS A 178 -22.07 -1.02 -2.14
N GLU A 179 -22.93 -1.34 -1.19
CA GLU A 179 -22.70 -2.45 -0.27
C GLU A 179 -22.87 -3.77 -1.04
N LEU A 180 -21.90 -4.66 -0.85
CA LEU A 180 -21.92 -5.96 -1.52
C LEU A 180 -22.89 -6.92 -0.84
#